data_27f87551529f4815a57aa907808308d6
#
_entry.id   27f87551529f4815a57aa907808308d6
#
_cell.length_a   1.000
_cell.length_b   1.000
_cell.length_c   1.000
_cell.angle_alpha   90.00
_cell.angle_beta   90.00
_cell.angle_gamma   90.00
#
_symmetry.space_group_name_H-M   'P 1'
#
loop_
_entity.id
_entity.type
_entity.pdbx_description
1 polymer ?
#
loop_
_entity_poly.entity_id
_entity_poly.type
_entity_poly.pdbx_seq_one_letter_code
_entity_poly.pdbx_strand_id
1 'polypeptide(L)'
;STVTQGTNRTTGVTINAVSGAITLVSAAGSATAASFTVTNSAVAATDVIILNQKSGTDKYDLLVTAVAAGSFEITFRTTGGTTTEQPVINFAVIKAVAA
;
A
#
# COMPACT_ATOMS: atom_id res chain seq x y z
N SER A 1 -9.82 9.43 2.67
CA SER A 1 -9.65 9.18 1.23
C SER A 1 -9.53 7.70 0.94
N THR A 2 -10.01 7.29 -0.22
CA THR A 2 -9.93 5.89 -0.65
C THR A 2 -9.56 5.84 -2.13
N VAL A 3 -8.90 4.76 -2.52
CA VAL A 3 -8.61 4.47 -3.92
C VAL A 3 -8.68 2.96 -4.14
N THR A 4 -9.07 2.55 -5.34
CA THR A 4 -9.10 1.16 -5.74
C THR A 4 -8.09 0.93 -6.85
N GLN A 5 -7.26 -0.09 -6.70
CA GLN A 5 -6.28 -0.48 -7.70
C GLN A 5 -6.98 -0.94 -8.97
N GLY A 6 -6.43 -0.58 -10.12
CA GLY A 6 -7.06 -0.85 -11.42
C GLY A 6 -6.77 -2.22 -11.97
N THR A 7 -5.75 -2.35 -12.82
CA THR A 7 -5.55 -3.51 -13.68
C THR A 7 -5.08 -4.77 -12.96
N ASN A 8 -4.08 -4.65 -12.09
CA ASN A 8 -3.53 -5.77 -11.33
C ASN A 8 -2.90 -5.27 -10.04
N ARG A 9 -2.37 -6.18 -9.22
CA ARG A 9 -1.83 -5.82 -7.90
C ARG A 9 -0.48 -5.11 -7.95
N THR A 10 0.11 -4.93 -9.12
CA THR A 10 1.32 -4.12 -9.32
C THR A 10 1.02 -2.77 -9.95
N THR A 11 -0.24 -2.49 -10.25
CA THR A 11 -0.66 -1.20 -10.81
C THR A 11 -0.58 -0.13 -9.74
N GLY A 12 0.10 0.99 -10.05
CA GLY A 12 0.19 2.13 -9.15
C GLY A 12 -1.15 2.81 -8.91
N VAL A 13 -1.27 3.49 -7.78
CA VAL A 13 -2.45 4.26 -7.42
C VAL A 13 -2.05 5.68 -7.07
N THR A 14 -3.00 6.61 -7.13
CA THR A 14 -2.80 7.99 -6.70
C THR A 14 -3.83 8.32 -5.62
N ILE A 15 -3.34 8.77 -4.48
CA ILE A 15 -4.19 9.21 -3.37
C ILE A 15 -3.45 10.32 -2.61
N ASN A 16 -3.93 11.54 -2.74
CA ASN A 16 -3.26 12.74 -2.21
C ASN A 16 -3.81 13.08 -0.82
N ALA A 17 -3.31 12.39 0.19
CA ALA A 17 -3.78 12.56 1.56
C ALA A 17 -2.74 12.03 2.55
N VAL A 18 -2.79 12.52 3.80
CA VAL A 18 -1.90 12.03 4.87
C VAL A 18 -2.35 10.69 5.44
N SER A 19 -3.53 10.23 5.09
CA SER A 19 -4.01 8.89 5.45
C SER A 19 -5.10 8.47 4.47
N GLY A 20 -5.28 7.17 4.35
CA GLY A 20 -6.32 6.66 3.48
C GLY A 20 -6.34 5.15 3.41
N ALA A 21 -7.22 4.63 2.57
CA ALA A 21 -7.39 3.20 2.34
C ALA A 21 -7.22 2.88 0.86
N ILE A 22 -6.46 1.84 0.58
CA ILE A 22 -6.21 1.34 -0.76
C ILE A 22 -6.83 -0.05 -0.88
N THR A 23 -7.79 -0.19 -1.78
CA THR A 23 -8.38 -1.50 -2.08
C THR A 23 -7.59 -2.13 -3.22
N LEU A 24 -6.99 -3.28 -2.98
CA LEU A 24 -6.26 -4.01 -4.02
C LEU A 24 -7.24 -4.63 -5.01
N VAL A 25 -6.80 -4.80 -6.24
CA VAL A 25 -7.61 -5.47 -7.25
C VAL A 25 -7.91 -6.91 -6.82
N SER A 26 -9.06 -7.43 -7.24
CA SER A 26 -9.44 -8.82 -6.96
C SER A 26 -8.46 -9.77 -7.65
N ALA A 27 -7.75 -10.54 -6.88
CA ALA A 27 -6.78 -11.53 -7.37
C ALA A 27 -6.46 -12.52 -6.26
N ALA A 28 -5.93 -13.68 -6.65
CA ALA A 28 -5.48 -14.67 -5.67
C ALA A 28 -4.24 -14.17 -4.93
N GLY A 29 -4.17 -14.51 -3.65
CA GLY A 29 -2.97 -14.24 -2.85
C GLY A 29 -1.79 -15.06 -3.33
N SER A 30 -0.58 -14.59 -3.05
CA SER A 30 0.66 -15.25 -3.41
C SER A 30 1.75 -14.99 -2.36
N ALA A 31 2.55 -16.01 -2.09
CA ALA A 31 3.72 -15.86 -1.23
C ALA A 31 4.88 -15.15 -1.94
N THR A 32 4.79 -14.97 -3.26
CA THR A 32 5.77 -14.20 -4.03
C THR A 32 5.50 -12.71 -3.83
N ALA A 33 6.53 -11.97 -3.39
CA ALA A 33 6.40 -10.54 -3.15
C ALA A 33 6.11 -9.79 -4.45
N ALA A 34 5.22 -8.80 -4.36
CA ALA A 34 4.89 -7.88 -5.44
C ALA A 34 4.88 -6.46 -4.89
N SER A 35 5.04 -5.48 -5.75
CA SER A 35 5.12 -4.08 -5.34
C SER A 35 4.29 -3.18 -6.23
N PHE A 36 3.80 -2.08 -5.67
CA PHE A 36 3.20 -1.00 -6.44
C PHE A 36 3.54 0.35 -5.83
N THR A 37 3.49 1.39 -6.64
CA THR A 37 3.79 2.75 -6.21
C THR A 37 2.51 3.49 -5.86
N VAL A 38 2.50 4.16 -4.71
CA VAL A 38 1.46 5.10 -4.33
C VAL A 38 1.97 6.51 -4.61
N THR A 39 1.34 7.19 -5.56
CA THR A 39 1.61 8.60 -5.82
C THR A 39 0.79 9.42 -4.85
N ASN A 40 1.44 10.28 -4.07
CA ASN A 40 0.79 11.02 -2.99
C ASN A 40 1.52 12.34 -2.76
N SER A 41 0.89 13.45 -3.13
CA SER A 41 1.49 14.78 -3.04
C SER A 41 1.76 15.23 -1.59
N ALA A 42 1.18 14.56 -0.60
CA ALA A 42 1.40 14.89 0.82
C ALA A 42 2.70 14.26 1.36
N VAL A 43 3.37 13.39 0.60
CA VAL A 43 4.57 12.67 1.05
C VAL A 43 5.82 13.45 0.72
N ALA A 44 6.70 13.59 1.71
CA ALA A 44 8.06 14.09 1.54
C ALA A 44 9.05 12.94 1.71
N ALA A 45 10.25 13.07 1.14
CA ALA A 45 11.25 12.00 1.18
C ALA A 45 11.68 11.61 2.60
N THR A 46 11.46 12.47 3.58
CA THR A 46 11.83 12.24 4.98
C THR A 46 10.69 11.67 5.82
N ASP A 47 9.51 11.45 5.23
CA ASP A 47 8.33 10.99 5.99
C ASP A 47 8.41 9.51 6.30
N VAL A 48 7.66 9.11 7.33
CA VAL A 48 7.47 7.72 7.72
C VAL A 48 6.06 7.29 7.32
N ILE A 49 5.96 6.14 6.65
CA ILE A 49 4.67 5.60 6.21
C ILE A 49 4.36 4.38 7.07
N ILE A 50 3.17 4.37 7.66
CA ILE A 50 2.65 3.25 8.42
C ILE A 50 1.59 2.55 7.59
N LEU A 51 1.64 1.23 7.55
CA LEU A 51 0.67 0.39 6.86
C LEU A 51 -0.01 -0.56 7.84
N ASN A 52 -1.30 -0.84 7.61
CA ASN A 52 -1.95 -1.99 8.23
C ASN A 52 -2.99 -2.58 7.29
N GLN A 53 -3.22 -3.87 7.43
CA GLN A 53 -4.30 -4.54 6.70
C GLN A 53 -5.62 -4.25 7.42
N LYS A 54 -6.55 -3.61 6.70
CA LYS A 54 -7.87 -3.30 7.24
C LYS A 54 -8.82 -4.47 7.07
N SER A 55 -8.75 -5.16 5.94
CA SER A 55 -9.64 -6.28 5.62
C SER A 55 -8.98 -7.25 4.66
N GLY A 56 -9.58 -8.42 4.55
CA GLY A 56 -9.11 -9.51 3.72
C GLY A 56 -9.08 -10.81 4.53
N THR A 57 -9.24 -11.93 3.85
CA THR A 57 -9.20 -13.26 4.49
C THR A 57 -7.78 -13.71 4.75
N ASP A 58 -6.89 -13.50 3.76
CA ASP A 58 -5.48 -13.86 3.87
C ASP A 58 -4.74 -12.84 4.73
N LYS A 59 -3.66 -13.29 5.38
CA LYS A 59 -2.75 -12.41 6.10
C LYS A 59 -1.68 -11.92 5.14
N TYR A 60 -1.47 -10.62 5.10
CA TYR A 60 -0.50 -9.98 4.21
C TYR A 60 0.67 -9.43 5.01
N ASP A 61 1.89 -9.72 4.55
CA ASP A 61 3.07 -8.97 4.97
C ASP A 61 3.08 -7.68 4.16
N LEU A 62 3.09 -6.55 4.83
CA LEU A 62 3.07 -5.23 4.21
C LEU A 62 4.33 -4.48 4.58
N LEU A 63 5.09 -4.05 3.57
CA LEU A 63 6.33 -3.32 3.76
C LEU A 63 6.31 -2.04 2.94
N VAL A 64 6.86 -0.97 3.50
CA VAL A 64 7.19 0.22 2.73
C VAL A 64 8.64 0.09 2.30
N THR A 65 8.87 -0.04 1.01
CA THR A 65 10.20 -0.35 0.46
C THR A 65 10.87 0.82 -0.22
N ALA A 66 10.18 1.94 -0.36
CA ALA A 66 10.77 3.20 -0.83
C ALA A 66 9.89 4.37 -0.41
N VAL A 67 10.50 5.49 -0.08
CA VAL A 67 9.81 6.76 0.17
C VAL A 67 10.56 7.86 -0.54
N ALA A 68 9.85 8.63 -1.35
CA ALA A 68 10.42 9.75 -2.10
C ALA A 68 9.45 10.93 -2.03
N ALA A 69 9.90 12.10 -2.48
CA ALA A 69 9.01 13.25 -2.57
C ALA A 69 7.86 12.92 -3.54
N GLY A 70 6.64 12.92 -3.05
CA GLY A 70 5.43 12.67 -3.84
C GLY A 70 5.06 11.21 -4.07
N SER A 71 5.75 10.25 -3.47
CA SER A 71 5.41 8.83 -3.64
C SER A 71 6.02 7.92 -2.59
N PHE A 72 5.43 6.74 -2.44
CA PHE A 72 6.05 5.65 -1.70
C PHE A 72 5.68 4.32 -2.35
N GLU A 73 6.48 3.28 -2.08
CA GLU A 73 6.27 1.96 -2.63
C GLU A 73 5.83 1.00 -1.54
N ILE A 74 4.79 0.25 -1.83
CA ILE A 74 4.32 -0.84 -0.96
C ILE A 74 4.72 -2.17 -1.60
N THR A 75 5.40 -3.01 -0.82
CA THR A 75 5.69 -4.40 -1.19
C THR A 75 4.88 -5.31 -0.28
N PHE A 76 4.25 -6.30 -0.84
CA PHE A 76 3.33 -7.18 -0.13
C PHE A 76 3.42 -8.62 -0.62
N ARG A 77 3.00 -9.55 0.25
CA ARG A 77 2.81 -10.96 -0.07
C ARG A 77 1.84 -11.56 0.96
N THR A 78 1.24 -12.71 0.64
CA THR A 78 0.47 -13.45 1.64
C THR A 78 1.38 -14.42 2.40
N THR A 79 1.00 -14.71 3.64
CA THR A 79 1.72 -15.68 4.49
C THR A 79 1.01 -17.04 4.44
N GLY A 80 0.85 -17.59 3.21
CA GLY A 80 0.30 -18.92 2.97
C GLY A 80 -1.09 -18.96 2.36
N GLY A 81 -1.77 -17.83 2.23
CA GLY A 81 -3.12 -17.77 1.64
C GLY A 81 -3.10 -17.53 0.13
N THR A 82 -4.09 -18.07 -0.58
CA THR A 82 -4.27 -17.85 -2.01
C THR A 82 -5.70 -17.46 -2.35
N THR A 83 -6.41 -16.90 -1.39
CA THR A 83 -7.80 -16.48 -1.57
C THR A 83 -7.91 -15.38 -2.62
N THR A 84 -8.85 -15.51 -3.55
CA THR A 84 -9.19 -14.46 -4.50
C THR A 84 -10.08 -13.46 -3.78
N GLU A 85 -9.57 -12.25 -3.58
CA GLU A 85 -10.24 -11.23 -2.76
C GLU A 85 -9.74 -9.84 -3.09
N GLN A 86 -10.43 -8.84 -2.53
CA GLN A 86 -10.03 -7.43 -2.60
C GLN A 86 -9.65 -6.94 -1.20
N PRO A 87 -8.44 -7.22 -0.71
CA PRO A 87 -8.04 -6.74 0.61
C PRO A 87 -7.88 -5.23 0.60
N VAL A 88 -8.07 -4.61 1.77
CA VAL A 88 -7.91 -3.17 1.95
C VAL A 88 -6.73 -2.92 2.86
N ILE A 89 -5.85 -2.03 2.42
CA ILE A 89 -4.67 -1.60 3.17
C ILE A 89 -4.88 -0.14 3.59
N ASN A 90 -4.78 0.12 4.88
CA ASN A 90 -4.73 1.49 5.39
C ASN A 90 -3.30 1.99 5.40
N PHE A 91 -3.13 3.29 5.12
CA PHE A 91 -1.84 3.94 5.32
C PHE A 91 -1.99 5.24 6.10
N ALA A 92 -0.92 5.64 6.77
CA ALA A 92 -0.81 6.95 7.38
C ALA A 92 0.58 7.50 7.12
N VAL A 93 0.66 8.79 6.80
CA VAL A 93 1.90 9.50 6.60
C VAL A 93 2.23 10.25 7.89
N ILE A 94 3.36 9.91 8.49
CA ILE A 94 3.85 10.59 9.68
C ILE A 94 4.92 11.57 9.23
N LYS A 95 4.65 12.87 9.43
CA LYS A 95 5.58 13.92 9.01
C LYS A 95 6.79 13.91 9.92
N ALA A 96 7.95 13.62 9.36
CA ALA A 96 9.19 13.67 10.11
C ALA A 96 9.64 15.11 10.29
N VAL A 97 10.18 15.41 11.46
CA VAL A 97 10.83 16.71 11.70
C VAL A 97 12.18 16.66 11.00
N ALA A 98 12.40 17.60 10.09
CA ALA A 98 13.70 17.72 9.44
C ALA A 98 14.76 18.03 10.51
N ALA A 99 15.77 17.21 10.57
CA ALA A 99 16.86 17.39 11.52
C ALA A 99 17.96 18.24 10.91
#